data_d8114e9f3db8c6bd95233dd6afe9f006
#
_entry.id   d8114e9f3db8c6bd95233dd6afe9f006
#
_cell.length_a   1.000
_cell.length_b   1.000
_cell.length_c   1.000
_cell.angle_alpha   90.00
_cell.angle_beta   90.00
_cell.angle_gamma   90.00
#
_symmetry.space_group_name_H-M   'P 1'
#
loop_
_entity.id
_entity.type
_entity.pdbx_description
1 polymer ?
#
loop_
_entity_poly.entity_id
_entity_poly.type
_entity_poly.pdbx_seq_one_letter_code
_entity_poly.pdbx_strand_id
1 'polypeptide(L)'
;MALDGLKRRITGSVGLLKGKRKVDEEIVKDLSRSLRKALLEADFNVRQSKELTERIERRMLEEEPRPGVKLETHAMNLIYTELVRLLGPPREILPHNQTILMVGLYGQGK
;
A
#
# COMPACT_ATOMS: atom_id res chain seq x y z
N MET A 1 6.97 -3.14 16.59
CA MET A 1 5.55 -3.06 16.42
C MET A 1 5.10 -3.58 15.07
N ALA A 2 3.91 -4.15 15.03
CA ALA A 2 3.39 -4.75 13.81
C ALA A 2 3.31 -3.75 12.66
N LEU A 3 2.96 -2.50 12.96
CA LEU A 3 2.85 -1.48 11.93
C LEU A 3 4.19 -1.13 11.30
N ASP A 4 5.24 -1.13 12.09
CA ASP A 4 6.57 -0.83 11.55
C ASP A 4 7.05 -1.94 10.65
N GLY A 5 6.82 -3.19 11.05
CA GLY A 5 7.17 -4.33 10.24
C GLY A 5 6.38 -4.36 8.95
N LEU A 6 5.08 -4.08 9.05
CA LEU A 6 4.21 -4.05 7.88
C LEU A 6 4.64 -2.96 6.91
N LYS A 7 4.91 -1.77 7.43
CA LYS A 7 5.35 -0.66 6.60
C LYS A 7 6.63 -1.02 5.84
N ARG A 8 7.57 -1.65 6.53
CA ARG A 8 8.83 -2.05 5.90
C ARG A 8 8.60 -3.07 4.79
N ARG A 9 7.72 -4.03 5.04
CA ARG A 9 7.41 -5.05 4.04
C ARG A 9 6.67 -4.48 2.85
N ILE A 10 5.77 -3.54 3.11
CA ILE A 10 5.06 -2.86 2.03
C ILE A 10 6.04 -2.06 1.18
N THR A 11 6.95 -1.36 1.81
CA THR A 11 7.97 -0.60 1.11
C THR A 11 8.82 -1.52 0.23
N GLY A 12 9.17 -2.69 0.76
CA GLY A 12 9.90 -3.69 -0.03
C GLY A 12 9.12 -4.17 -1.22
N SER A 13 7.82 -4.42 -1.03
CA SER A 13 6.96 -4.87 -2.13
C SER A 13 6.85 -3.81 -3.21
N VAL A 14 6.67 -2.57 -2.81
CA VAL A 14 6.55 -1.45 -3.74
C VAL A 14 7.87 -1.24 -4.50
N GLY A 15 8.98 -1.64 -3.89
CA GLY A 15 10.27 -1.57 -4.54
C GLY A 15 10.34 -2.33 -5.86
N LEU A 16 9.46 -3.31 -6.06
CA LEU A 16 9.38 -4.02 -7.32
C LEU A 16 9.01 -3.10 -8.49
N LEU A 17 8.41 -1.97 -8.18
CA LEU A 17 8.00 -1.00 -9.19
C LEU A 17 9.07 0.03 -9.49
N LYS A 18 10.16 -0.01 -8.77
CA LYS A 18 11.22 0.96 -8.94
C LYS A 18 11.79 0.90 -10.36
N GLY A 19 11.88 2.06 -10.98
CA GLY A 19 12.38 2.13 -12.34
C GLY A 19 11.37 1.79 -13.43
N LYS A 20 10.18 1.38 -13.04
CA LYS A 20 9.12 1.07 -13.99
C LYS A 20 8.32 2.32 -14.28
N ARG A 21 7.91 2.48 -15.52
CA ARG A 21 7.08 3.62 -15.90
C ARG A 21 5.62 3.24 -16.09
N LYS A 22 5.40 2.02 -16.53
CA LYS A 22 4.06 1.53 -16.77
C LYS A 22 3.78 0.31 -15.96
N VAL A 23 2.52 0.15 -15.63
CA VAL A 23 2.03 -0.99 -14.88
C VAL A 23 1.53 -2.03 -15.87
N ASP A 24 1.98 -3.27 -15.75
CA ASP A 24 1.37 -4.36 -16.47
C ASP A 24 0.84 -5.38 -15.48
N GLU A 25 0.04 -6.31 -15.97
CA GLU A 25 -0.61 -7.27 -15.10
C GLU A 25 0.38 -8.11 -14.31
N GLU A 26 1.48 -8.47 -14.94
CA GLU A 26 2.48 -9.32 -14.30
C GLU A 26 3.10 -8.62 -13.11
N ILE A 27 3.48 -7.36 -13.30
CA ILE A 27 4.06 -6.56 -12.22
C ILE A 27 3.07 -6.39 -11.09
N VAL A 28 1.82 -6.12 -11.43
CA VAL A 28 0.77 -5.93 -10.42
C VAL A 28 0.53 -7.22 -9.65
N LYS A 29 0.56 -8.35 -10.32
CA LYS A 29 0.39 -9.63 -9.64
C LYS A 29 1.54 -9.93 -8.70
N ASP A 30 2.75 -9.60 -9.09
CA ASP A 30 3.91 -9.77 -8.23
C ASP A 30 3.79 -8.89 -6.99
N LEU A 31 3.39 -7.65 -7.19
CA LEU A 31 3.16 -6.73 -6.09
C LEU A 31 2.08 -7.27 -5.15
N SER A 32 0.99 -7.74 -5.71
CA SER A 32 -0.12 -8.29 -4.96
C SER A 32 0.29 -9.48 -4.11
N ARG A 33 1.06 -10.39 -4.69
CA ARG A 33 1.53 -11.56 -3.94
C ARG A 33 2.42 -11.16 -2.78
N SER A 34 3.32 -10.24 -3.03
CA SER A 34 4.23 -9.75 -2.00
C SER A 34 3.47 -9.05 -0.89
N LEU A 35 2.47 -8.25 -1.24
CA LEU A 35 1.63 -7.59 -0.26
C LEU A 35 0.81 -8.57 0.55
N ARG A 36 0.25 -9.58 -0.11
CA ARG A 36 -0.55 -10.57 0.57
C ARG A 36 0.29 -11.31 1.61
N LYS A 37 1.50 -11.65 1.23
CA LYS A 37 2.42 -12.30 2.16
C LYS A 37 2.71 -11.40 3.35
N ALA A 38 2.97 -10.12 3.08
CA ALA A 38 3.26 -9.17 4.15
C ALA A 38 2.08 -9.02 5.10
N LEU A 39 0.87 -8.96 4.55
CA LEU A 39 -0.33 -8.82 5.36
C LEU A 39 -0.56 -10.04 6.23
N LEU A 40 -0.37 -11.23 5.67
CA LEU A 40 -0.53 -12.46 6.43
C LEU A 40 0.49 -12.56 7.55
N GLU A 41 1.71 -12.12 7.29
CA GLU A 41 2.73 -12.10 8.32
C GLU A 41 2.45 -11.06 9.41
N ALA A 42 1.64 -10.08 9.10
CA ALA A 42 1.22 -9.06 10.07
C ALA A 42 -0.10 -9.43 10.74
N ASP A 43 -0.49 -10.70 10.65
CA ASP A 43 -1.68 -11.26 11.31
C ASP A 43 -3.03 -10.82 10.72
N PHE A 44 -3.03 -10.32 9.50
CA PHE A 44 -4.29 -10.10 8.79
C PHE A 44 -4.84 -11.47 8.38
N ASN A 45 -6.16 -11.62 8.41
CA ASN A 45 -6.71 -12.90 8.00
C ASN A 45 -6.66 -13.04 6.48
N VAL A 46 -6.80 -14.28 6.02
CA VAL A 46 -6.67 -14.61 4.59
C VAL A 46 -7.67 -13.85 3.75
N ARG A 47 -8.91 -13.78 4.22
CA ARG A 47 -9.97 -13.12 3.48
C ARG A 47 -9.71 -11.63 3.30
N GLN A 48 -9.34 -10.97 4.38
CA GLN A 48 -9.03 -9.54 4.33
C GLN A 48 -7.84 -9.26 3.43
N SER A 49 -6.82 -10.10 3.54
CA SER A 49 -5.62 -9.94 2.71
C SER A 49 -5.95 -10.10 1.24
N LYS A 50 -6.78 -11.07 0.92
CA LYS A 50 -7.19 -11.31 -0.47
C LYS A 50 -8.00 -10.13 -1.01
N GLU A 51 -9.00 -9.69 -0.25
CA GLU A 51 -9.84 -8.59 -0.68
C GLU A 51 -9.04 -7.31 -0.88
N LEU A 52 -8.14 -7.04 0.04
CA LEU A 52 -7.32 -5.84 -0.03
C LEU A 52 -6.42 -5.86 -1.25
N THR A 53 -5.72 -6.98 -1.47
CA THR A 53 -4.79 -7.07 -2.58
C THR A 53 -5.51 -7.05 -3.92
N GLU A 54 -6.69 -7.67 -4.01
CA GLU A 54 -7.46 -7.63 -5.25
C GLU A 54 -7.93 -6.22 -5.58
N ARG A 55 -8.30 -5.46 -4.56
CA ARG A 55 -8.70 -4.08 -4.74
C ARG A 55 -7.54 -3.22 -5.20
N ILE A 56 -6.37 -3.43 -4.60
CA ILE A 56 -5.17 -2.72 -4.99
C ILE A 56 -4.79 -3.06 -6.43
N GLU A 57 -4.85 -4.33 -6.80
CA GLU A 57 -4.57 -4.74 -8.18
C GLU A 57 -5.47 -3.99 -9.17
N ARG A 58 -6.75 -3.96 -8.87
CA ARG A 58 -7.71 -3.30 -9.75
C ARG A 58 -7.39 -1.83 -9.90
N ARG A 59 -7.13 -1.16 -8.78
CA ARG A 59 -6.85 0.26 -8.82
C ARG A 59 -5.53 0.55 -9.54
N MET A 60 -4.53 -0.31 -9.35
CA MET A 60 -3.26 -0.13 -10.05
C MET A 60 -3.42 -0.23 -11.56
N LEU A 61 -4.32 -1.10 -12.00
CA LEU A 61 -4.55 -1.29 -13.43
C LEU A 61 -5.47 -0.22 -14.03
N GLU A 62 -6.37 0.32 -13.22
CA GLU A 62 -7.33 1.30 -13.70
C GLU A 62 -6.88 2.75 -13.57
N GLU A 63 -6.08 3.03 -12.56
CA GLU A 63 -5.66 4.41 -12.28
C GLU A 63 -4.22 4.63 -12.68
N GLU A 64 -3.98 5.75 -13.33
CA GLU A 64 -2.63 6.12 -13.70
C GLU A 64 -2.07 7.09 -12.67
N PRO A 65 -0.75 7.05 -12.43
CA PRO A 65 -0.16 8.02 -11.52
C PRO A 65 -0.23 9.41 -12.14
N ARG A 66 -0.33 10.41 -11.29
CA ARG A 66 -0.33 11.79 -11.74
C ARG A 66 1.00 12.13 -12.40
N PRO A 67 0.99 13.08 -13.35
CA PRO A 67 2.24 13.50 -13.97
C PRO A 67 3.27 13.88 -12.91
N GLY A 68 4.47 13.41 -13.06
CA GLY A 68 5.54 13.71 -12.12
C GLY A 68 5.59 12.84 -10.88
N VAL A 69 4.61 11.97 -10.71
CA VAL A 69 4.58 11.06 -9.56
C VAL A 69 5.15 9.71 -9.98
N LYS A 70 6.07 9.20 -9.19
CA LYS A 70 6.66 7.90 -9.45
C LYS A 70 5.64 6.80 -9.25
N LEU A 71 5.77 5.72 -10.00
CA LEU A 71 4.87 4.60 -9.89
C LEU A 71 4.88 4.01 -8.48
N GLU A 72 6.03 3.92 -7.87
CA GLU A 72 6.14 3.39 -6.50
C GLU A 72 5.41 4.28 -5.49
N THR A 73 5.47 5.60 -5.66
CA THR A 73 4.76 6.53 -4.79
C THR A 73 3.26 6.37 -4.98
N HIS A 74 2.83 6.25 -6.22
CA HIS A 74 1.42 6.03 -6.54
C HIS A 74 0.92 4.74 -5.87
N ALA A 75 1.69 3.66 -5.98
CA ALA A 75 1.33 2.40 -5.37
C ALA A 75 1.25 2.50 -3.85
N MET A 76 2.20 3.19 -3.24
CA MET A 76 2.17 3.39 -1.79
C MET A 76 0.90 4.11 -1.34
N ASN A 77 0.53 5.14 -2.08
CA ASN A 77 -0.67 5.89 -1.77
C ASN A 77 -1.92 5.03 -1.87
N LEU A 78 -2.00 4.20 -2.91
CA LEU A 78 -3.14 3.30 -3.06
C LEU A 78 -3.18 2.28 -1.92
N ILE A 79 -2.04 1.72 -1.57
CA ILE A 79 -1.96 0.72 -0.52
C ILE A 79 -2.40 1.31 0.82
N TYR A 80 -1.87 2.46 1.18
CA TYR A 80 -2.23 3.08 2.45
C TYR A 80 -3.69 3.52 2.48
N THR A 81 -4.21 4.01 1.36
CA THR A 81 -5.61 4.40 1.28
C THR A 81 -6.51 3.20 1.53
N GLU A 82 -6.19 2.07 0.92
CA GLU A 82 -7.00 0.87 1.10
C GLU A 82 -6.83 0.28 2.51
N LEU A 83 -5.64 0.36 3.07
CA LEU A 83 -5.43 -0.09 4.44
C LEU A 83 -6.24 0.73 5.43
N VAL A 84 -6.24 2.03 5.28
CA VAL A 84 -7.01 2.90 6.15
C VAL A 84 -8.49 2.60 6.03
N ARG A 85 -8.95 2.34 4.82
CA ARG A 85 -10.34 1.99 4.59
C ARG A 85 -10.71 0.67 5.27
N LEU A 86 -9.82 -0.30 5.19
CA LEU A 86 -10.03 -1.60 5.80
C LEU A 86 -10.05 -1.51 7.33
N LEU A 87 -9.11 -0.76 7.90
CA LEU A 87 -8.99 -0.63 9.33
C LEU A 87 -10.02 0.31 9.95
N GLY A 88 -10.65 1.10 9.11
CA GLY A 88 -11.66 2.05 9.55
C GLY A 88 -11.05 3.34 10.07
N PRO A 89 -11.91 4.28 10.46
CA PRO A 89 -11.43 5.55 10.97
C PRO A 89 -10.64 5.32 12.24
N PRO A 90 -9.51 5.95 12.34
CA PRO A 90 -8.57 5.70 13.44
C PRO A 90 -8.88 6.46 14.70
N ARG A 91 -10.08 6.41 15.14
CA ARG A 91 -10.47 7.15 16.31
C ARG A 91 -9.84 6.67 17.59
N GLU A 92 -9.72 5.38 17.68
CA GLU A 92 -9.19 4.75 18.87
C GLU A 92 -7.75 4.39 18.75
N ILE A 93 -7.24 4.47 17.55
CA ILE A 93 -5.84 4.29 17.32
C ILE A 93 -5.19 5.61 17.74
N LEU A 94 -4.06 5.50 18.35
CA LEU A 94 -3.35 6.68 18.80
C LEU A 94 -3.31 7.72 17.71
N PRO A 95 -3.97 8.86 17.90
CA PRO A 95 -4.01 9.90 16.88
C PRO A 95 -2.62 10.31 16.44
N HIS A 96 -1.70 10.17 17.35
CA HIS A 96 -0.31 10.48 17.12
C HIS A 96 0.31 9.65 16.01
N ASN A 97 0.13 8.35 16.08
CA ASN A 97 0.69 7.46 15.07
C ASN A 97 0.09 7.70 13.71
N GLN A 98 -1.19 8.02 13.70
CA GLN A 98 -1.86 8.31 12.47
C GLN A 98 -1.43 9.60 11.84
N THR A 99 -1.22 10.60 12.68
CA THR A 99 -0.72 11.85 12.21
C THR A 99 0.63 11.66 11.54
N ILE A 100 1.46 10.82 12.11
CA ILE A 100 2.77 10.53 11.54
C ILE A 100 2.64 9.88 10.17
N LEU A 101 1.74 8.92 10.03
CA LEU A 101 1.52 8.26 8.76
C LEU A 101 1.02 9.24 7.71
N MET A 102 0.06 10.07 8.08
CA MET A 102 -0.50 11.04 7.16
C MET A 102 0.56 12.06 6.74
N VAL A 103 1.34 12.51 7.68
CA VAL A 103 2.42 13.44 7.38
C VAL A 103 3.42 12.81 6.43
N GLY A 104 3.73 11.53 6.64
CA GLY A 104 4.63 10.81 5.76
C GLY A 104 4.13 10.79 4.32
N LEU A 105 2.85 10.51 4.14
CA LEU A 105 2.25 10.49 2.82
C LEU A 105 2.23 11.87 2.18
N TYR A 106 1.81 12.86 2.93
CA TYR A 106 1.76 14.22 2.41
C TYR A 106 3.14 14.78 2.16
N GLY A 107 4.08 14.46 3.02
CA GLY A 107 5.45 14.90 2.85
C GLY A 107 6.04 14.40 1.54
N GLN A 108 5.69 13.19 1.17
CA GLN A 108 6.14 12.61 -0.09
C GLN A 108 5.38 13.20 -1.27
N GLY A 109 4.15 13.60 -1.04
CA GLY A 109 3.32 14.16 -2.09
C GLY A 109 3.65 15.59 -2.42
N LYS A 110 4.39 16.22 -1.58
CA LYS A 110 4.83 17.58 -1.83
C LYS A 110 6.05 17.59 -2.71
#